data_51839cb4f1fa9451908d5e2580a540bf
#
_entry.id   51839cb4f1fa9451908d5e2580a540bf
#
_cell.length_a   1.000
_cell.length_b   1.000
_cell.length_c   1.000
_cell.angle_alpha   90.00
_cell.angle_beta   90.00
_cell.angle_gamma   90.00
#
_symmetry.space_group_name_H-M   'P 1'
#
loop_
_entity.id
_entity.type
_entity.pdbx_description
1 polymer ?
#
loop_
_entity_poly.entity_id
_entity_poly.type
_entity_poly.pdbx_seq_one_letter_code
_entity_poly.pdbx_strand_id
1 'polypeptide(L)'
;MSLQLDRVPRKKVAIVGSGCAGIAALWALNRTHHDAYLFEAANRLGGHTNTVEWRQSKFKAMVDTGFAVFNTATYPNFIKFLERVNVPTLKVNERTRPTEMVLDASPDDSILQWAWASLKAMLGQGGNLFSLRTWRLIFDIVRFNQFAVDLLREDDVYGSSTMSGKTIGDYLYREGYSDAFRDDYLIPLMASVWCTSPDGGILDLPALAFVRFMRNHHLLSTMAEPGWRSLEGGAQSYIDAVMRGFPPNHLFLNTPVKHLTNDKNGRVRLHLENGKTEVFDHVILATHGDEAYQIIEPSATEEEKAIMSAFKSVEHTCVLHSDISYKPRRRDAWSSLNSISFSSPWVHRDVAGKSLTYNMNILQHIPRRTFGDVLVTLNPIRQPRPETVQGRYSYAHPVYDSATVRAQKALPRIQNTRGISYAGAWTRYGSHEDGFTSGLCVAKAHLGARLPFELVDSASGQGEHKLGLLDLFLRAIILLIQVFVIDFCGRVLKGSKVKSLIHANGNANGKKSYC
;
A
#
# COMPACT_ATOMS: atom_id res chain seq x y z
N MET A 1 -1.05 -29.17 45.15
CA MET A 1 -0.09 -28.17 44.64
C MET A 1 -0.85 -27.32 43.64
N SER A 2 -1.49 -26.24 44.11
CA SER A 2 -2.29 -25.33 43.28
C SER A 2 -1.31 -24.46 42.47
N LEU A 3 -1.34 -24.61 41.14
CA LEU A 3 -0.69 -23.67 40.23
C LEU A 3 -1.35 -22.30 40.46
N GLN A 4 -0.67 -21.42 41.21
CA GLN A 4 -0.91 -19.99 41.16
C GLN A 4 -0.56 -19.54 39.73
N LEU A 5 -1.59 -19.49 38.87
CA LEU A 5 -1.53 -18.71 37.65
C LEU A 5 -1.32 -17.26 38.10
N ASP A 6 -0.12 -16.73 37.92
CA ASP A 6 0.17 -15.32 38.07
C ASP A 6 -0.83 -14.54 37.19
N ARG A 7 -1.89 -14.05 37.84
CA ARG A 7 -2.91 -13.24 37.16
C ARG A 7 -2.25 -11.91 36.82
N VAL A 8 -2.02 -11.69 35.55
CA VAL A 8 -1.63 -10.34 35.05
C VAL A 8 -2.57 -9.31 35.69
N PRO A 9 -2.07 -8.27 36.37
CA PRO A 9 -2.94 -7.31 37.04
C PRO A 9 -3.92 -6.65 36.07
N ARG A 10 -5.16 -6.44 36.53
CA ARG A 10 -6.16 -5.69 35.74
C ARG A 10 -5.67 -4.28 35.49
N LYS A 11 -5.68 -3.85 34.24
CA LYS A 11 -5.24 -2.52 33.80
C LYS A 11 -6.39 -1.74 33.18
N LYS A 12 -6.41 -0.43 33.41
CA LYS A 12 -7.21 0.53 32.64
C LYS A 12 -6.38 0.91 31.40
N VAL A 13 -6.86 0.55 30.21
CA VAL A 13 -6.12 0.69 28.95
C VAL A 13 -6.85 1.66 28.03
N ALA A 14 -6.17 2.70 27.55
CA ALA A 14 -6.69 3.57 26.49
C ALA A 14 -6.16 3.10 25.13
N ILE A 15 -7.05 3.07 24.14
CA ILE A 15 -6.74 2.91 22.74
C ILE A 15 -7.05 4.25 22.06
N VAL A 16 -6.06 4.88 21.45
CA VAL A 16 -6.18 6.15 20.75
C VAL A 16 -6.13 5.92 19.26
N GLY A 17 -7.25 6.20 18.58
CA GLY A 17 -7.48 5.88 17.17
C GLY A 17 -8.27 4.60 16.97
N SER A 18 -9.33 4.68 16.17
CA SER A 18 -10.25 3.57 15.85
C SER A 18 -10.03 2.98 14.48
N GLY A 19 -8.88 3.21 13.84
CA GLY A 19 -8.47 2.53 12.62
C GLY A 19 -8.35 1.02 12.83
N CYS A 20 -8.00 0.26 11.79
CA CYS A 20 -7.92 -1.20 11.85
C CYS A 20 -7.02 -1.70 13.01
N ALA A 21 -5.94 -0.99 13.32
CA ALA A 21 -5.04 -1.34 14.43
C ALA A 21 -5.72 -1.20 15.80
N GLY A 22 -6.43 -0.07 16.02
CA GLY A 22 -7.17 0.17 17.26
C GLY A 22 -8.33 -0.79 17.44
N ILE A 23 -9.08 -1.08 16.39
CA ILE A 23 -10.17 -2.08 16.41
C ILE A 23 -9.65 -3.48 16.68
N ALA A 24 -8.49 -3.85 16.11
CA ALA A 24 -7.85 -5.14 16.38
C ALA A 24 -7.38 -5.27 17.83
N ALA A 25 -6.74 -4.22 18.37
CA ALA A 25 -6.33 -4.17 19.76
C ALA A 25 -7.55 -4.26 20.71
N LEU A 26 -8.62 -3.50 20.41
CA LEU A 26 -9.87 -3.54 21.17
C LEU A 26 -10.48 -4.94 21.16
N TRP A 27 -10.60 -5.58 20.00
CA TRP A 27 -11.12 -6.93 19.88
C TRP A 27 -10.33 -7.94 20.72
N ALA A 28 -9.00 -7.83 20.71
CA ALA A 28 -8.15 -8.69 21.51
C ALA A 28 -8.30 -8.43 23.02
N LEU A 29 -8.42 -7.16 23.44
CA LEU A 29 -8.56 -6.76 24.85
C LEU A 29 -9.95 -7.05 25.41
N ASN A 30 -11.02 -7.00 24.62
CA ASN A 30 -12.37 -7.42 25.04
C ASN A 30 -12.46 -8.89 25.47
N ARG A 31 -11.41 -9.67 25.22
CA ARG A 31 -11.26 -11.07 25.63
C ARG A 31 -10.36 -11.23 26.87
N THR A 32 -10.01 -10.12 27.48
CA THR A 32 -9.18 -10.08 28.69
C THR A 32 -10.00 -9.55 29.88
N HIS A 33 -9.36 -9.47 31.05
CA HIS A 33 -9.94 -8.83 32.24
C HIS A 33 -9.58 -7.33 32.35
N HIS A 34 -8.92 -6.76 31.32
CA HIS A 34 -8.57 -5.34 31.29
C HIS A 34 -9.79 -4.48 30.95
N ASP A 35 -9.79 -3.23 31.43
CA ASP A 35 -10.79 -2.23 31.07
C ASP A 35 -10.28 -1.43 29.87
N ALA A 36 -10.79 -1.72 28.69
CA ALA A 36 -10.43 -1.02 27.46
C ALA A 36 -11.34 0.18 27.20
N TYR A 37 -10.74 1.32 26.83
CA TYR A 37 -11.40 2.57 26.47
C TYR A 37 -10.91 3.00 25.09
N LEU A 38 -11.83 3.38 24.21
CA LEU A 38 -11.52 3.77 22.83
C LEU A 38 -11.77 5.26 22.62
N PHE A 39 -10.73 5.99 22.19
CA PHE A 39 -10.77 7.41 21.86
C PHE A 39 -10.60 7.58 20.36
N GLU A 40 -11.52 8.33 19.74
CA GLU A 40 -11.52 8.62 18.32
C GLU A 40 -11.78 10.12 18.10
N ALA A 41 -10.93 10.74 17.29
CA ALA A 41 -11.02 12.17 16.97
C ALA A 41 -12.23 12.46 16.07
N ALA A 42 -12.57 11.55 15.16
CA ALA A 42 -13.70 11.71 14.26
C ALA A 42 -15.04 11.35 14.92
N ASN A 43 -16.13 11.68 14.22
CA ASN A 43 -17.50 11.32 14.61
C ASN A 43 -17.89 9.87 14.23
N ARG A 44 -16.96 9.10 13.66
CA ARG A 44 -17.14 7.71 13.21
C ARG A 44 -15.93 6.84 13.55
N LEU A 45 -16.15 5.55 13.65
CA LEU A 45 -15.10 4.55 13.81
C LEU A 45 -14.53 4.11 12.44
N GLY A 46 -13.33 3.55 12.44
CA GLY A 46 -12.77 2.80 11.35
C GLY A 46 -11.61 3.43 10.59
N GLY A 47 -11.37 4.74 10.74
CA GLY A 47 -10.31 5.41 9.98
C GLY A 47 -10.48 5.20 8.47
N HIS A 48 -9.53 4.50 7.82
CA HIS A 48 -9.62 4.14 6.39
C HIS A 48 -10.71 3.09 6.07
N THR A 49 -11.25 2.38 7.05
CA THR A 49 -12.46 1.59 6.90
C THR A 49 -13.65 2.53 6.93
N ASN A 50 -14.09 2.95 5.76
CA ASN A 50 -15.17 3.93 5.62
C ASN A 50 -16.16 3.47 4.56
N THR A 51 -17.25 2.86 5.01
CA THR A 51 -18.35 2.41 4.19
C THR A 51 -19.45 3.46 4.20
N VAL A 52 -19.86 3.95 3.04
CA VAL A 52 -20.85 5.01 2.88
C VAL A 52 -22.00 4.58 2.00
N GLU A 53 -23.12 5.23 2.12
CA GLU A 53 -24.31 4.95 1.34
C GLU A 53 -24.23 5.61 -0.04
N TRP A 54 -24.26 4.80 -1.11
CA TRP A 54 -24.50 5.25 -2.49
C TRP A 54 -25.98 5.23 -2.78
N ARG A 55 -26.52 6.29 -3.32
CA ARG A 55 -27.93 6.44 -3.64
C ARG A 55 -28.17 6.54 -5.14
N GLN A 56 -29.10 5.75 -5.65
CA GLN A 56 -29.60 5.82 -7.02
C GLN A 56 -31.12 5.72 -7.02
N SER A 57 -31.81 6.86 -7.19
CA SER A 57 -33.26 6.95 -7.02
C SER A 57 -33.68 6.42 -5.64
N LYS A 58 -34.50 5.35 -5.59
CA LYS A 58 -34.96 4.70 -4.35
C LYS A 58 -34.01 3.61 -3.83
N PHE A 59 -32.96 3.26 -4.59
CA PHE A 59 -32.06 2.19 -4.25
C PHE A 59 -30.83 2.70 -3.50
N LYS A 60 -30.32 1.88 -2.59
CA LYS A 60 -29.15 2.17 -1.76
C LYS A 60 -28.18 1.01 -1.82
N ALA A 61 -26.89 1.31 -1.90
CA ALA A 61 -25.80 0.34 -1.78
C ALA A 61 -24.73 0.87 -0.83
N MET A 62 -24.08 -0.02 -0.10
CA MET A 62 -22.94 0.34 0.77
C MET A 62 -21.64 0.27 -0.05
N VAL A 63 -20.86 1.33 -0.01
CA VAL A 63 -19.65 1.49 -0.81
C VAL A 63 -18.47 1.85 0.08
N ASP A 64 -17.39 1.08 -0.01
CA ASP A 64 -16.15 1.38 0.68
C ASP A 64 -15.34 2.44 -0.08
N THR A 65 -14.98 3.50 0.60
CA THR A 65 -14.23 4.61 0.00
C THR A 65 -12.75 4.60 0.34
N GLY A 66 -12.33 3.76 1.28
CA GLY A 66 -10.94 3.50 1.65
C GLY A 66 -10.57 2.04 1.47
N PHE A 67 -10.50 1.26 2.55
CA PHE A 67 -10.24 -0.18 2.47
C PHE A 67 -11.46 -0.93 1.90
N ALA A 68 -11.32 -1.52 0.72
CA ALA A 68 -12.41 -2.17 0.00
C ALA A 68 -12.17 -3.65 -0.33
N VAL A 69 -10.92 -4.05 -0.53
CA VAL A 69 -10.58 -5.41 -0.97
C VAL A 69 -9.31 -5.93 -0.28
N PHE A 70 -9.23 -7.23 -0.15
CA PHE A 70 -8.08 -7.96 0.38
C PHE A 70 -7.93 -9.29 -0.35
N ASN A 71 -6.78 -9.94 -0.19
CA ASN A 71 -6.53 -11.23 -0.82
C ASN A 71 -6.20 -12.32 0.21
N THR A 72 -6.41 -13.57 -0.17
CA THR A 72 -6.22 -14.72 0.72
C THR A 72 -4.75 -15.04 1.01
N ALA A 73 -3.81 -14.52 0.23
CA ALA A 73 -2.41 -14.83 0.39
C ALA A 73 -1.71 -13.93 1.43
N THR A 74 -2.08 -12.64 1.47
CA THR A 74 -1.37 -11.64 2.28
C THR A 74 -2.17 -11.10 3.47
N TYR A 75 -3.38 -11.63 3.73
CA TYR A 75 -4.25 -11.23 4.83
C TYR A 75 -4.59 -12.39 5.80
N PRO A 76 -3.59 -13.17 6.26
CA PRO A 76 -3.86 -14.39 7.03
C PRO A 76 -4.52 -14.14 8.38
N ASN A 77 -4.13 -13.07 9.09
CA ASN A 77 -4.66 -12.78 10.42
C ASN A 77 -6.04 -12.13 10.35
N PHE A 78 -6.23 -11.21 9.40
CA PHE A 78 -7.52 -10.58 9.17
C PHE A 78 -8.59 -11.59 8.74
N ILE A 79 -8.26 -12.56 7.88
CA ILE A 79 -9.17 -13.64 7.47
C ILE A 79 -9.57 -14.50 8.67
N LYS A 80 -8.61 -14.97 9.47
CA LYS A 80 -8.89 -15.74 10.69
C LYS A 80 -9.77 -14.96 11.66
N PHE A 81 -9.57 -13.65 11.78
CA PHE A 81 -10.40 -12.79 12.57
C PHE A 81 -11.83 -12.69 12.00
N LEU A 82 -12.00 -12.42 10.69
CA LEU A 82 -13.32 -12.35 10.05
C LEU A 82 -14.15 -13.61 10.28
N GLU A 83 -13.51 -14.79 10.17
CA GLU A 83 -14.13 -16.08 10.49
C GLU A 83 -14.62 -16.14 11.94
N ARG A 84 -13.84 -15.59 12.89
CA ARG A 84 -14.17 -15.59 14.33
C ARG A 84 -15.31 -14.64 14.70
N VAL A 85 -15.46 -13.55 13.96
CA VAL A 85 -16.54 -12.59 14.19
C VAL A 85 -17.75 -12.81 13.28
N ASN A 86 -17.73 -13.88 12.46
CA ASN A 86 -18.76 -14.29 11.52
C ASN A 86 -19.14 -13.15 10.53
N VAL A 87 -18.12 -12.49 9.96
CA VAL A 87 -18.31 -11.50 8.89
C VAL A 87 -18.09 -12.17 7.54
N PRO A 88 -19.14 -12.27 6.70
CA PRO A 88 -19.04 -12.95 5.41
C PRO A 88 -18.23 -12.14 4.40
N THR A 89 -17.57 -12.88 3.51
CA THR A 89 -16.74 -12.29 2.46
C THR A 89 -17.17 -12.77 1.07
N LEU A 90 -17.09 -11.90 0.08
CA LEU A 90 -17.43 -12.16 -1.30
C LEU A 90 -16.15 -12.32 -2.12
N LYS A 91 -16.08 -13.33 -2.99
CA LYS A 91 -14.99 -13.46 -3.97
C LYS A 91 -15.17 -12.38 -5.02
N VAL A 92 -14.15 -11.58 -5.27
CA VAL A 92 -14.14 -10.67 -6.42
C VAL A 92 -14.05 -11.50 -7.70
N ASN A 93 -14.85 -11.17 -8.69
CA ASN A 93 -15.07 -12.01 -9.87
C ASN A 93 -13.78 -12.22 -10.66
N GLU A 94 -13.43 -13.46 -10.96
CA GLU A 94 -12.15 -13.88 -11.59
C GLU A 94 -11.95 -13.30 -13.01
N ARG A 95 -13.04 -12.88 -13.68
CA ARG A 95 -12.97 -12.29 -15.03
C ARG A 95 -12.47 -10.84 -15.06
N THR A 96 -12.38 -10.19 -13.89
CA THR A 96 -11.96 -8.79 -13.74
C THR A 96 -11.13 -8.68 -12.47
N ARG A 97 -9.85 -8.95 -12.60
CA ARG A 97 -8.90 -9.02 -11.46
C ARG A 97 -8.64 -7.63 -10.89
N PRO A 98 -8.56 -7.45 -9.56
CA PRO A 98 -8.11 -6.19 -8.95
C PRO A 98 -6.67 -5.81 -9.30
N THR A 99 -5.89 -6.76 -9.81
CA THR A 99 -4.54 -6.54 -10.37
C THR A 99 -4.56 -6.05 -11.82
N GLU A 100 -5.73 -6.03 -12.47
CA GLU A 100 -5.86 -5.43 -13.79
C GLU A 100 -5.90 -3.91 -13.66
N MET A 101 -4.82 -3.27 -14.02
CA MET A 101 -4.71 -1.82 -14.09
C MET A 101 -4.64 -1.40 -15.56
N VAL A 102 -5.49 -0.45 -15.95
CA VAL A 102 -5.43 0.16 -17.26
C VAL A 102 -4.84 1.56 -17.12
N LEU A 103 -3.75 1.81 -17.82
CA LEU A 103 -3.14 3.13 -17.93
C LEU A 103 -3.69 3.82 -19.17
N ASP A 104 -4.34 4.95 -19.00
CA ASP A 104 -4.75 5.85 -20.08
C ASP A 104 -3.84 7.08 -20.05
N ALA A 105 -2.94 7.17 -21.02
CA ALA A 105 -1.95 8.23 -21.08
C ALA A 105 -2.23 9.13 -22.28
N SER A 106 -2.90 10.25 -22.09
CA SER A 106 -3.05 11.37 -23.00
C SER A 106 -4.42 11.56 -23.68
N PRO A 107 -4.87 12.82 -23.87
CA PRO A 107 -6.07 13.18 -24.64
C PRO A 107 -5.94 12.98 -26.15
N ASP A 108 -4.72 12.89 -26.68
CA ASP A 108 -4.43 12.74 -28.11
C ASP A 108 -3.84 11.37 -28.45
N ASP A 109 -4.65 10.55 -29.09
CA ASP A 109 -4.45 9.35 -29.95
C ASP A 109 -3.27 8.37 -29.78
N SER A 110 -2.35 8.53 -28.85
CA SER A 110 -1.31 7.53 -28.56
C SER A 110 -1.50 6.88 -27.18
N ILE A 111 -2.62 6.19 -27.00
CA ILE A 111 -3.00 5.62 -25.72
C ILE A 111 -2.37 4.25 -25.57
N LEU A 112 -1.40 4.10 -24.67
CA LEU A 112 -0.98 2.82 -24.15
C LEU A 112 -1.99 2.37 -23.10
N GLN A 113 -3.01 1.62 -23.50
CA GLN A 113 -3.96 1.01 -22.56
C GLN A 113 -3.42 -0.36 -22.15
N TRP A 114 -3.06 -0.51 -20.88
CA TRP A 114 -2.52 -1.73 -20.33
C TRP A 114 -3.55 -2.39 -19.43
N ALA A 115 -3.90 -3.63 -19.76
CA ALA A 115 -4.55 -4.53 -18.82
C ALA A 115 -3.51 -5.50 -18.28
N TRP A 116 -3.23 -5.44 -16.99
CA TRP A 116 -2.16 -6.18 -16.31
C TRP A 116 -2.30 -7.70 -16.35
N ALA A 117 -3.49 -8.21 -16.64
CA ALA A 117 -3.81 -9.61 -16.47
C ALA A 117 -3.56 -10.49 -17.68
N SER A 118 -3.24 -9.96 -18.86
CA SER A 118 -2.93 -10.85 -19.98
C SER A 118 -2.01 -10.21 -21.02
N LEU A 119 -0.97 -10.96 -21.37
CA LEU A 119 -0.19 -10.75 -22.60
C LEU A 119 -1.12 -10.49 -23.81
N LYS A 120 -2.30 -11.10 -23.82
CA LYS A 120 -3.32 -10.96 -24.86
C LYS A 120 -3.90 -9.54 -24.95
N ALA A 121 -4.09 -8.86 -23.82
CA ALA A 121 -4.52 -7.45 -23.82
C ALA A 121 -3.41 -6.49 -24.25
N MET A 122 -2.15 -6.80 -23.89
CA MET A 122 -0.98 -6.06 -24.35
C MET A 122 -0.75 -6.18 -25.86
N LEU A 123 -0.98 -7.37 -26.42
CA LEU A 123 -0.81 -7.69 -27.83
C LEU A 123 -2.06 -7.37 -28.67
N GLY A 124 -3.22 -7.18 -28.05
CA GLY A 124 -4.50 -6.92 -28.74
C GLY A 124 -4.62 -5.55 -29.42
N GLN A 125 -3.66 -4.65 -29.18
CA GLN A 125 -3.53 -3.40 -29.94
C GLN A 125 -2.57 -3.61 -31.10
N GLY A 126 -3.09 -3.74 -32.31
CA GLY A 126 -2.31 -4.11 -33.51
C GLY A 126 -1.07 -3.24 -33.80
N GLY A 127 -0.96 -2.04 -33.26
CA GLY A 127 0.23 -1.18 -33.33
C GLY A 127 1.35 -1.57 -32.37
N ASN A 128 1.02 -2.19 -31.21
CA ASN A 128 2.01 -2.51 -30.17
C ASN A 128 2.89 -3.71 -30.53
N LEU A 129 2.41 -4.60 -31.39
CA LEU A 129 3.18 -5.76 -31.90
C LEU A 129 4.46 -5.34 -32.65
N PHE A 130 4.48 -4.15 -33.25
CA PHE A 130 5.61 -3.62 -33.99
C PHE A 130 6.49 -2.66 -33.19
N SER A 131 6.17 -2.38 -31.93
CA SER A 131 6.90 -1.46 -31.09
C SER A 131 8.05 -2.16 -30.35
N LEU A 132 9.30 -1.82 -30.67
CA LEU A 132 10.47 -2.28 -29.92
C LEU A 132 10.43 -1.88 -28.45
N ARG A 133 9.83 -0.72 -28.12
CA ARG A 133 9.61 -0.25 -26.75
C ARG A 133 8.73 -1.23 -25.97
N THR A 134 7.64 -1.72 -26.58
CA THR A 134 6.72 -2.68 -25.97
C THR A 134 7.40 -4.03 -25.73
N TRP A 135 8.14 -4.56 -26.69
CA TRP A 135 8.88 -5.81 -26.50
C TRP A 135 9.96 -5.71 -25.43
N ARG A 136 10.67 -4.58 -25.39
CA ARG A 136 11.66 -4.32 -24.34
C ARG A 136 11.01 -4.26 -22.96
N LEU A 137 9.86 -3.62 -22.83
CA LEU A 137 9.10 -3.57 -21.59
C LEU A 137 8.65 -4.97 -21.12
N ILE A 138 8.09 -5.77 -22.02
CA ILE A 138 7.68 -7.17 -21.71
C ILE A 138 8.88 -7.98 -21.22
N PHE A 139 10.00 -7.87 -21.95
CA PHE A 139 11.25 -8.54 -21.57
C PHE A 139 11.69 -8.12 -20.16
N ASP A 140 11.71 -6.83 -19.87
CA ASP A 140 12.15 -6.31 -18.57
C ASP A 140 11.20 -6.73 -17.44
N ILE A 141 9.89 -6.83 -17.67
CA ILE A 141 8.92 -7.37 -16.69
C ILE A 141 9.27 -8.83 -16.35
N VAL A 142 9.43 -9.67 -17.37
CA VAL A 142 9.74 -11.11 -17.16
C VAL A 142 11.10 -11.26 -16.47
N ARG A 143 12.10 -10.47 -16.88
CA ARG A 143 13.43 -10.47 -16.29
C ARG A 143 13.39 -10.04 -14.83
N PHE A 144 12.68 -8.95 -14.51
CA PHE A 144 12.55 -8.46 -13.13
C PHE A 144 11.89 -9.51 -12.23
N ASN A 145 10.79 -10.10 -12.69
CA ASN A 145 10.09 -11.13 -11.93
C ASN A 145 10.97 -12.36 -11.62
N GLN A 146 11.89 -12.70 -12.52
CA GLN A 146 12.78 -13.85 -12.36
C GLN A 146 14.03 -13.55 -11.52
N PHE A 147 14.59 -12.34 -11.60
CA PHE A 147 15.89 -12.04 -11.00
C PHE A 147 15.83 -11.15 -9.75
N ALA A 148 14.78 -10.33 -9.57
CA ALA A 148 14.70 -9.46 -8.39
C ALA A 148 14.73 -10.24 -7.07
N VAL A 149 14.17 -11.45 -7.04
CA VAL A 149 14.18 -12.32 -5.84
C VAL A 149 15.58 -12.72 -5.38
N ASP A 150 16.61 -12.62 -6.24
CA ASP A 150 17.99 -12.96 -5.88
C ASP A 150 18.53 -11.96 -4.84
N LEU A 151 18.02 -10.71 -4.81
CA LEU A 151 18.34 -9.75 -3.75
C LEU A 151 18.00 -10.27 -2.35
N LEU A 152 16.91 -11.04 -2.21
CA LEU A 152 16.50 -11.62 -0.94
C LEU A 152 17.43 -12.75 -0.51
N ARG A 153 17.93 -13.55 -1.46
CA ARG A 153 18.87 -14.64 -1.21
C ARG A 153 20.25 -14.11 -0.80
N GLU A 154 20.70 -13.02 -1.41
CA GLU A 154 21.97 -12.38 -1.04
C GLU A 154 21.91 -11.84 0.39
N ASP A 155 20.78 -11.27 0.83
CA ASP A 155 20.59 -10.78 2.20
C ASP A 155 20.63 -11.91 3.22
N ASP A 156 19.97 -13.03 2.92
CA ASP A 156 19.92 -14.21 3.80
C ASP A 156 21.30 -14.89 3.96
N VAL A 157 22.13 -14.89 2.91
CA VAL A 157 23.45 -15.59 2.90
C VAL A 157 24.58 -14.73 3.44
N TYR A 158 24.63 -13.43 3.10
CA TYR A 158 25.77 -12.56 3.37
C TYR A 158 25.54 -11.54 4.50
N GLY A 159 24.31 -11.52 5.08
CA GLY A 159 23.95 -10.50 6.03
C GLY A 159 23.89 -9.11 5.36
N SER A 160 23.10 -8.22 5.84
CA SER A 160 22.71 -6.94 5.20
C SER A 160 23.84 -5.97 4.77
N SER A 161 25.12 -6.39 4.73
CA SER A 161 26.27 -5.51 4.59
C SER A 161 26.52 -4.97 3.17
N THR A 162 26.19 -5.71 2.11
CA THR A 162 26.49 -5.29 0.72
C THR A 162 25.35 -4.56 0.01
N MET A 163 24.09 -4.79 0.42
CA MET A 163 22.90 -4.20 -0.20
C MET A 163 22.17 -3.22 0.72
N SER A 164 22.57 -3.10 1.99
CA SER A 164 22.02 -2.12 2.93
C SER A 164 22.31 -0.70 2.44
N GLY A 165 21.26 -0.01 1.99
CA GLY A 165 21.35 1.38 1.54
C GLY A 165 21.22 1.60 0.03
N LYS A 166 21.17 0.55 -0.81
CA LYS A 166 20.87 0.71 -2.24
C LYS A 166 19.37 0.82 -2.47
N THR A 167 18.99 1.80 -3.28
CA THR A 167 17.60 2.04 -3.63
C THR A 167 17.15 1.16 -4.79
N ILE A 168 15.83 1.07 -4.99
CA ILE A 168 15.30 0.37 -6.17
C ILE A 168 15.71 1.09 -7.46
N GLY A 169 15.82 2.42 -7.45
CA GLY A 169 16.33 3.20 -8.57
C GLY A 169 17.76 2.83 -8.92
N ASP A 170 18.65 2.70 -7.93
CA ASP A 170 20.04 2.25 -8.13
C ASP A 170 20.10 0.83 -8.71
N TYR A 171 19.23 -0.06 -8.21
CA TYR A 171 19.13 -1.42 -8.73
C TYR A 171 18.72 -1.44 -10.20
N LEU A 172 17.67 -0.72 -10.56
CA LEU A 172 17.18 -0.66 -11.96
C LEU A 172 18.25 -0.09 -12.91
N TYR A 173 18.94 0.96 -12.48
CA TYR A 173 20.02 1.59 -13.26
C TYR A 173 21.19 0.62 -13.45
N ARG A 174 21.69 0.01 -12.38
CA ARG A 174 22.82 -0.93 -12.42
C ARG A 174 22.54 -2.13 -13.31
N GLU A 175 21.33 -2.69 -13.21
CA GLU A 175 20.91 -3.86 -13.99
C GLU A 175 20.47 -3.50 -15.42
N GLY A 176 20.45 -2.21 -15.79
CA GLY A 176 20.12 -1.75 -17.14
C GLY A 176 18.68 -2.00 -17.54
N TYR A 177 17.73 -1.83 -16.61
CA TYR A 177 16.30 -1.82 -16.95
C TYR A 177 15.94 -0.58 -17.76
N SER A 178 14.96 -0.72 -18.67
CA SER A 178 14.54 0.38 -19.53
C SER A 178 13.71 1.43 -18.78
N ASP A 179 13.72 2.69 -19.30
CA ASP A 179 12.83 3.74 -18.81
C ASP A 179 11.35 3.33 -18.94
N ALA A 180 11.00 2.57 -20.01
CA ALA A 180 9.66 2.05 -20.18
C ALA A 180 9.25 1.13 -19.03
N PHE A 181 10.14 0.25 -18.57
CA PHE A 181 9.88 -0.62 -17.40
C PHE A 181 9.68 0.20 -16.13
N ARG A 182 10.53 1.20 -15.92
CA ARG A 182 10.45 2.07 -14.74
C ARG A 182 9.18 2.91 -14.74
N ASP A 183 8.93 3.65 -15.84
CA ASP A 183 7.93 4.72 -15.89
C ASP A 183 6.53 4.23 -16.26
N ASP A 184 6.44 3.24 -17.18
CA ASP A 184 5.15 2.73 -17.67
C ASP A 184 4.64 1.53 -16.89
N TYR A 185 5.50 0.84 -16.09
CA TYR A 185 5.12 -0.36 -15.37
C TYR A 185 5.35 -0.26 -13.86
N LEU A 186 6.59 -0.10 -13.40
CA LEU A 186 6.93 -0.27 -11.99
C LEU A 186 6.37 0.86 -11.12
N ILE A 187 6.61 2.11 -11.50
CA ILE A 187 6.11 3.28 -10.75
C ILE A 187 4.58 3.29 -10.70
N PRO A 188 3.83 3.11 -11.82
CA PRO A 188 2.38 3.05 -11.76
C PRO A 188 1.84 1.91 -10.88
N LEU A 189 2.45 0.72 -10.97
CA LEU A 189 2.07 -0.41 -10.12
C LEU A 189 2.20 -0.05 -8.65
N MET A 190 3.35 0.46 -8.25
CA MET A 190 3.63 0.74 -6.85
C MET A 190 2.84 1.93 -6.34
N ALA A 191 2.60 2.95 -7.18
CA ALA A 191 1.70 4.05 -6.85
C ALA A 191 0.27 3.56 -6.58
N SER A 192 -0.18 2.52 -7.30
CA SER A 192 -1.50 1.93 -7.08
C SER A 192 -1.60 1.12 -5.78
N VAL A 193 -0.51 0.49 -5.37
CA VAL A 193 -0.47 -0.35 -4.17
C VAL A 193 -0.32 0.49 -2.90
N TRP A 194 0.59 1.47 -2.91
CA TRP A 194 0.84 2.34 -1.76
C TRP A 194 0.05 3.65 -1.78
N CYS A 195 -0.77 3.86 -2.81
CA CYS A 195 -1.53 5.10 -2.99
C CYS A 195 -0.65 6.36 -2.90
N THR A 196 0.65 6.23 -3.19
CA THR A 196 1.61 7.33 -3.14
C THR A 196 1.64 8.11 -4.43
N SER A 197 1.98 9.41 -4.36
CA SER A 197 2.32 10.18 -5.55
C SER A 197 3.50 9.54 -6.27
N PRO A 198 3.54 9.55 -7.62
CA PRO A 198 4.67 9.04 -8.40
C PRO A 198 6.00 9.70 -8.06
N ASP A 199 5.93 10.96 -7.59
CA ASP A 199 7.08 11.75 -7.17
C ASP A 199 7.54 11.41 -5.75
N GLY A 200 6.77 10.56 -5.04
CA GLY A 200 6.92 10.24 -3.62
C GLY A 200 8.00 9.23 -3.29
N GLY A 201 9.14 9.23 -3.98
CA GLY A 201 10.31 8.49 -3.54
C GLY A 201 10.23 6.96 -3.73
N ILE A 202 9.36 6.45 -4.61
CA ILE A 202 9.30 5.00 -4.92
C ILE A 202 10.68 4.47 -5.31
N LEU A 203 11.43 5.24 -6.09
CA LEU A 203 12.78 4.86 -6.52
C LEU A 203 13.81 4.96 -5.40
N ASP A 204 13.53 5.72 -4.34
CA ASP A 204 14.39 5.87 -3.16
C ASP A 204 14.15 4.80 -2.10
N LEU A 205 13.15 3.93 -2.31
CA LEU A 205 12.92 2.79 -1.42
C LEU A 205 14.12 1.84 -1.42
N PRO A 206 14.49 1.29 -0.26
CA PRO A 206 15.49 0.23 -0.21
C PRO A 206 15.08 -0.94 -1.11
N ALA A 207 15.95 -1.31 -2.07
CA ALA A 207 15.65 -2.35 -3.05
C ALA A 207 15.20 -3.67 -2.41
N LEU A 208 15.85 -4.05 -1.31
CA LEU A 208 15.52 -5.26 -0.55
C LEU A 208 14.10 -5.22 0.04
N ALA A 209 13.70 -4.11 0.67
CA ALA A 209 12.37 -3.95 1.25
C ALA A 209 11.30 -3.95 0.15
N PHE A 210 11.60 -3.28 -0.97
CA PHE A 210 10.74 -3.24 -2.14
C PHE A 210 10.50 -4.63 -2.75
N VAL A 211 11.57 -5.39 -3.01
CA VAL A 211 11.46 -6.74 -3.60
C VAL A 211 10.78 -7.72 -2.63
N ARG A 212 11.06 -7.61 -1.34
CA ARG A 212 10.37 -8.41 -0.30
C ARG A 212 8.89 -8.13 -0.29
N PHE A 213 8.49 -6.86 -0.36
CA PHE A 213 7.09 -6.47 -0.48
C PHE A 213 6.44 -7.08 -1.75
N MET A 214 7.05 -6.90 -2.92
CA MET A 214 6.51 -7.44 -4.18
C MET A 214 6.36 -8.96 -4.14
N ARG A 215 7.35 -9.66 -3.55
CA ARG A 215 7.28 -11.12 -3.38
C ARG A 215 6.13 -11.52 -2.47
N ASN A 216 6.02 -10.91 -1.29
CA ASN A 216 5.00 -11.24 -0.30
C ASN A 216 3.58 -11.02 -0.85
N HIS A 217 3.41 -10.02 -1.72
CA HIS A 217 2.13 -9.71 -2.36
C HIS A 217 1.92 -10.44 -3.69
N HIS A 218 2.76 -11.44 -4.02
CA HIS A 218 2.70 -12.21 -5.28
C HIS A 218 2.79 -11.35 -6.55
N LEU A 219 3.34 -10.14 -6.46
CA LEU A 219 3.47 -9.23 -7.59
C LEU A 219 4.63 -9.59 -8.54
N LEU A 220 5.54 -10.48 -8.10
CA LEU A 220 6.61 -11.06 -8.93
C LEU A 220 6.19 -12.36 -9.62
N SER A 221 4.97 -12.84 -9.41
CA SER A 221 4.47 -14.07 -10.02
C SER A 221 3.46 -13.75 -11.10
N THR A 222 3.69 -14.28 -12.29
CA THR A 222 2.74 -14.21 -13.41
C THR A 222 1.66 -15.31 -13.35
N MET A 223 1.82 -16.30 -12.47
CA MET A 223 0.95 -17.49 -12.38
C MET A 223 0.18 -17.59 -11.04
N ALA A 224 0.68 -16.99 -9.97
CA ALA A 224 -0.01 -17.05 -8.68
C ALA A 224 -1.16 -16.04 -8.66
N GLU A 225 -2.37 -16.55 -8.49
CA GLU A 225 -3.58 -15.74 -8.37
C GLU A 225 -4.03 -15.74 -6.91
N PRO A 226 -3.69 -14.68 -6.12
CA PRO A 226 -4.28 -14.55 -4.80
C PRO A 226 -5.79 -14.35 -4.96
N GLY A 227 -6.59 -15.15 -4.26
CA GLY A 227 -8.04 -15.02 -4.28
C GLY A 227 -8.47 -13.69 -3.66
N TRP A 228 -8.87 -12.73 -4.48
CA TRP A 228 -9.35 -11.44 -4.02
C TRP A 228 -10.76 -11.54 -3.43
N ARG A 229 -10.98 -10.79 -2.34
CA ARG A 229 -12.25 -10.75 -1.61
C ARG A 229 -12.62 -9.33 -1.23
N SER A 230 -13.91 -9.08 -1.09
CA SER A 230 -14.51 -7.92 -0.42
C SER A 230 -15.38 -8.38 0.75
N LEU A 231 -15.77 -7.46 1.61
CA LEU A 231 -16.69 -7.75 2.72
C LEU A 231 -18.14 -7.55 2.27
N GLU A 232 -19.00 -8.51 2.60
CA GLU A 232 -20.43 -8.38 2.33
C GLU A 232 -21.01 -7.24 3.18
N GLY A 233 -21.73 -6.32 2.54
CA GLY A 233 -22.27 -5.13 3.20
C GLY A 233 -21.24 -4.02 3.46
N GLY A 234 -19.99 -4.18 2.99
CA GLY A 234 -18.90 -3.22 3.16
C GLY A 234 -18.03 -3.47 4.39
N ALA A 235 -16.91 -2.79 4.43
CA ALA A 235 -15.89 -3.00 5.45
C ALA A 235 -16.33 -2.57 6.87
N GLN A 236 -17.30 -1.69 7.00
CA GLN A 236 -17.89 -1.31 8.30
C GLN A 236 -18.41 -2.51 9.08
N SER A 237 -18.83 -3.59 8.39
CA SER A 237 -19.42 -4.79 9.01
C SER A 237 -18.53 -5.45 10.06
N TYR A 238 -17.21 -5.48 9.89
CA TYR A 238 -16.33 -6.06 10.91
C TYR A 238 -16.17 -5.14 12.13
N ILE A 239 -16.21 -3.83 11.95
CA ILE A 239 -16.18 -2.86 13.06
C ILE A 239 -17.44 -3.04 13.90
N ASP A 240 -18.60 -3.09 13.26
CA ASP A 240 -19.88 -3.31 13.94
C ASP A 240 -19.89 -4.65 14.71
N ALA A 241 -19.22 -5.67 14.15
CA ALA A 241 -19.08 -6.95 14.83
C ALA A 241 -18.24 -6.87 16.11
N VAL A 242 -17.16 -6.08 16.11
CA VAL A 242 -16.31 -5.85 17.29
C VAL A 242 -17.03 -5.00 18.34
N MET A 243 -17.79 -4.00 17.89
CA MET A 243 -18.49 -3.07 18.77
C MET A 243 -19.75 -3.65 19.41
N ARG A 244 -20.24 -4.79 18.93
CA ARG A 244 -21.38 -5.46 19.58
C ARG A 244 -21.10 -5.80 21.03
N GLY A 245 -21.84 -5.17 21.95
CA GLY A 245 -21.67 -5.35 23.40
C GLY A 245 -20.52 -4.54 24.01
N PHE A 246 -19.83 -3.71 23.25
CA PHE A 246 -18.85 -2.79 23.82
C PHE A 246 -19.54 -1.71 24.65
N PRO A 247 -19.08 -1.41 25.90
CA PRO A 247 -19.75 -0.47 26.78
C PRO A 247 -19.76 0.96 26.19
N PRO A 248 -20.93 1.60 26.04
CA PRO A 248 -21.01 2.95 25.45
C PRO A 248 -20.21 4.01 26.21
N ASN A 249 -20.08 3.85 27.53
CA ASN A 249 -19.31 4.77 28.38
C ASN A 249 -17.77 4.55 28.28
N HIS A 250 -17.31 3.57 27.51
CA HIS A 250 -15.90 3.36 27.17
C HIS A 250 -15.55 3.84 25.75
N LEU A 251 -16.53 4.34 25.01
CA LEU A 251 -16.35 4.87 23.65
C LEU A 251 -16.44 6.39 23.64
N PHE A 252 -15.40 7.04 23.13
CA PHE A 252 -15.27 8.49 23.06
C PHE A 252 -15.04 8.91 21.61
N LEU A 253 -16.11 9.24 20.90
CA LEU A 253 -16.07 9.85 19.56
C LEU A 253 -15.92 11.37 19.70
N ASN A 254 -15.48 12.05 18.63
CA ASN A 254 -15.21 13.50 18.64
C ASN A 254 -14.32 13.92 19.82
N THR A 255 -13.37 13.05 20.19
CA THR A 255 -12.55 13.22 21.39
C THR A 255 -11.06 13.07 21.02
N PRO A 256 -10.48 14.06 20.35
CA PRO A 256 -9.07 14.03 19.99
C PRO A 256 -8.19 14.13 21.23
N VAL A 257 -7.17 13.27 21.26
CA VAL A 257 -6.11 13.29 22.27
C VAL A 257 -5.03 14.27 21.83
N LYS A 258 -4.79 15.29 22.64
CA LYS A 258 -3.85 16.37 22.35
C LYS A 258 -2.41 15.95 22.61
N HIS A 259 -2.15 15.41 23.82
CA HIS A 259 -0.81 14.93 24.19
C HIS A 259 -0.88 13.95 25.37
N LEU A 260 0.24 13.27 25.63
CA LEU A 260 0.43 12.37 26.75
C LEU A 260 1.51 12.89 27.71
N THR A 261 1.34 12.57 28.99
CA THR A 261 2.38 12.74 30.02
C THR A 261 2.37 11.54 30.97
N ASN A 262 3.46 11.30 31.69
CA ASN A 262 3.46 10.30 32.77
C ASN A 262 3.27 10.97 34.12
N ASP A 263 2.49 10.36 35.00
CA ASP A 263 2.38 10.76 36.40
C ASP A 263 3.56 10.20 37.24
N LYS A 264 3.62 10.60 38.50
CA LYS A 264 4.68 10.16 39.44
C LYS A 264 4.69 8.65 39.69
N ASN A 265 3.60 7.96 39.41
CA ASN A 265 3.44 6.52 39.57
C ASN A 265 3.72 5.75 38.26
N GLY A 266 4.19 6.44 37.21
CA GLY A 266 4.47 5.85 35.90
C GLY A 266 3.23 5.60 35.05
N ARG A 267 2.01 5.98 35.49
CA ARG A 267 0.79 5.85 34.68
C ARG A 267 0.75 6.94 33.62
N VAL A 268 0.04 6.68 32.53
CA VAL A 268 -0.09 7.61 31.40
C VAL A 268 -1.33 8.49 31.56
N ARG A 269 -1.13 9.77 31.48
CA ARG A 269 -2.19 10.79 31.49
C ARG A 269 -2.47 11.25 30.07
N LEU A 270 -3.70 11.05 29.62
CA LEU A 270 -4.21 11.61 28.38
C LEU A 270 -4.70 13.03 28.63
N HIS A 271 -4.25 13.97 27.82
CA HIS A 271 -4.76 15.32 27.74
C HIS A 271 -5.61 15.46 26.48
N LEU A 272 -6.90 15.71 26.65
CA LEU A 272 -7.85 15.84 25.56
C LEU A 272 -7.91 17.31 25.09
N GLU A 273 -8.30 17.55 23.83
CA GLU A 273 -8.43 18.91 23.30
C GLU A 273 -9.46 19.76 24.06
N ASN A 274 -10.49 19.13 24.63
CA ASN A 274 -11.51 19.81 25.43
C ASN A 274 -11.03 20.20 26.85
N GLY A 275 -9.74 20.04 27.16
CA GLY A 275 -9.11 20.36 28.44
C GLY A 275 -9.28 19.30 29.53
N LYS A 276 -10.06 18.24 29.30
CA LYS A 276 -10.17 17.12 30.24
C LYS A 276 -8.91 16.25 30.24
N THR A 277 -8.65 15.61 31.37
CA THR A 277 -7.55 14.65 31.51
C THR A 277 -8.05 13.34 32.08
N GLU A 278 -7.54 12.23 31.54
CA GLU A 278 -7.83 10.87 31.98
C GLU A 278 -6.53 10.12 32.26
N VAL A 279 -6.51 9.23 33.25
CA VAL A 279 -5.31 8.48 33.64
C VAL A 279 -5.52 6.99 33.36
N PHE A 280 -4.52 6.37 32.74
CA PHE A 280 -4.51 4.98 32.33
C PHE A 280 -3.24 4.27 32.79
N ASP A 281 -3.32 2.97 32.97
CA ASP A 281 -2.14 2.15 33.27
C ASP A 281 -1.34 1.86 32.00
N HIS A 282 -2.01 1.88 30.84
CA HIS A 282 -1.39 1.67 29.54
C HIS A 282 -2.16 2.41 28.44
N VAL A 283 -1.43 2.91 27.44
CA VAL A 283 -1.99 3.57 26.25
C VAL A 283 -1.47 2.90 24.99
N ILE A 284 -2.37 2.56 24.08
CA ILE A 284 -2.04 2.11 22.73
C ILE A 284 -2.31 3.27 21.79
N LEU A 285 -1.26 3.84 21.18
CA LEU A 285 -1.38 4.81 20.10
C LEU A 285 -1.57 4.04 18.78
N ALA A 286 -2.81 4.03 18.28
CA ALA A 286 -3.23 3.34 17.07
C ALA A 286 -3.64 4.32 15.95
N THR A 287 -3.03 5.51 15.95
CA THR A 287 -3.17 6.58 14.96
C THR A 287 -2.13 6.42 13.84
N HIS A 288 -2.04 7.38 12.91
CA HIS A 288 -0.90 7.48 11.99
C HIS A 288 0.40 7.74 12.76
N GLY A 289 1.54 7.43 12.15
CA GLY A 289 2.84 7.51 12.82
C GLY A 289 3.24 8.94 13.19
N ASP A 290 2.98 9.90 12.31
CA ASP A 290 3.16 11.33 12.53
C ASP A 290 2.21 11.89 13.60
N GLU A 291 0.93 11.47 13.61
CA GLU A 291 -0.02 11.83 14.67
C GLU A 291 0.41 11.24 16.02
N ALA A 292 0.84 9.99 16.05
CA ALA A 292 1.37 9.36 17.25
C ALA A 292 2.59 10.14 17.78
N TYR A 293 3.47 10.59 16.88
CA TYR A 293 4.59 11.45 17.26
C TYR A 293 4.13 12.79 17.84
N GLN A 294 3.21 13.48 17.19
CA GLN A 294 2.65 14.75 17.70
C GLN A 294 2.05 14.60 19.10
N ILE A 295 1.34 13.49 19.35
CA ILE A 295 0.73 13.22 20.65
C ILE A 295 1.78 13.01 21.76
N ILE A 296 2.90 12.35 21.48
CA ILE A 296 3.94 12.09 22.48
C ILE A 296 4.97 13.22 22.59
N GLU A 297 5.18 14.02 21.53
CA GLU A 297 6.28 14.97 21.38
C GLU A 297 6.52 15.85 22.63
N PRO A 298 5.49 16.42 23.29
CA PRO A 298 5.70 17.27 24.47
C PRO A 298 6.36 16.56 25.67
N SER A 299 6.28 15.23 25.72
CA SER A 299 6.85 14.41 26.80
C SER A 299 7.75 13.28 26.31
N ALA A 300 8.06 13.26 25.01
CA ALA A 300 8.84 12.21 24.38
C ALA A 300 10.28 12.19 24.89
N THR A 301 10.81 10.99 25.09
CA THR A 301 12.23 10.78 25.33
C THR A 301 13.03 11.08 24.05
N GLU A 302 14.33 11.31 24.17
CA GLU A 302 15.18 11.55 23.00
C GLU A 302 15.18 10.36 22.04
N GLU A 303 15.07 9.13 22.56
CA GLU A 303 14.94 7.93 21.73
C GLU A 303 13.61 7.86 20.98
N GLU A 304 12.49 8.18 21.65
CA GLU A 304 11.18 8.29 21.01
C GLU A 304 11.18 9.35 19.91
N LYS A 305 11.76 10.54 20.16
CA LYS A 305 11.90 11.58 19.13
C LYS A 305 12.69 11.11 17.93
N ALA A 306 13.85 10.50 18.17
CA ALA A 306 14.73 10.01 17.12
C ALA A 306 14.06 8.96 16.22
N ILE A 307 13.21 8.11 16.79
CA ILE A 307 12.51 7.05 16.04
C ILE A 307 11.23 7.58 15.41
N MET A 308 10.37 8.24 16.18
CA MET A 308 9.02 8.59 15.74
C MET A 308 8.97 9.75 14.74
N SER A 309 9.96 10.66 14.75
CA SER A 309 10.04 11.76 13.78
C SER A 309 10.27 11.32 12.34
N ALA A 310 10.67 10.08 12.11
CA ALA A 310 10.85 9.51 10.78
C ALA A 310 9.53 9.12 10.10
N PHE A 311 8.47 8.91 10.86
CA PHE A 311 7.17 8.53 10.30
C PHE A 311 6.42 9.77 9.83
N LYS A 312 6.04 9.76 8.56
CA LYS A 312 5.33 10.85 7.88
C LYS A 312 4.14 10.28 7.13
N SER A 313 3.12 11.10 6.92
CA SER A 313 1.95 10.78 6.11
C SER A 313 1.70 11.85 5.06
N VAL A 314 1.07 11.44 3.95
CA VAL A 314 0.61 12.34 2.89
C VAL A 314 -0.89 12.15 2.72
N GLU A 315 -1.62 13.26 2.69
CA GLU A 315 -3.06 13.26 2.46
C GLU A 315 -3.41 13.05 0.99
N HIS A 316 -4.41 12.22 0.76
CA HIS A 316 -4.96 11.92 -0.56
C HIS A 316 -6.45 12.22 -0.58
N THR A 317 -6.88 12.99 -1.58
CA THR A 317 -8.31 13.21 -1.83
C THR A 317 -8.93 11.99 -2.48
N CYS A 318 -10.04 11.53 -1.92
CA CYS A 318 -10.84 10.44 -2.44
C CYS A 318 -12.24 10.96 -2.81
N VAL A 319 -12.70 10.65 -4.03
CA VAL A 319 -14.01 11.08 -4.51
C VAL A 319 -14.84 9.87 -4.92
N LEU A 320 -16.06 9.78 -4.36
CA LEU A 320 -17.09 8.81 -4.74
C LEU A 320 -18.01 9.44 -5.79
N HIS A 321 -18.06 8.86 -7.00
CA HIS A 321 -18.75 9.46 -8.15
C HIS A 321 -19.18 8.43 -9.19
N SER A 322 -19.94 8.88 -10.21
CA SER A 322 -20.35 8.08 -11.39
C SER A 322 -19.83 8.63 -12.72
N ASP A 323 -18.83 9.49 -12.71
CA ASP A 323 -18.26 10.06 -13.93
C ASP A 323 -17.47 9.02 -14.72
N ILE A 324 -18.06 8.52 -15.81
CA ILE A 324 -17.45 7.48 -16.67
C ILE A 324 -16.19 7.94 -17.42
N SER A 325 -15.91 9.26 -17.47
CA SER A 325 -14.71 9.77 -18.08
C SER A 325 -13.41 9.38 -17.34
N TYR A 326 -13.55 8.78 -16.15
CA TYR A 326 -12.48 8.14 -15.39
C TYR A 326 -12.27 6.66 -15.72
N LYS A 327 -13.01 6.14 -16.70
CA LYS A 327 -12.81 4.79 -17.26
C LYS A 327 -12.16 4.89 -18.63
N PRO A 328 -11.44 3.86 -19.08
CA PRO A 328 -10.91 3.79 -20.43
C PRO A 328 -12.01 4.01 -21.49
N ARG A 329 -11.68 4.67 -22.61
CA ARG A 329 -12.63 4.87 -23.72
C ARG A 329 -13.16 3.55 -24.28
N ARG A 330 -12.31 2.52 -24.34
CA ARG A 330 -12.70 1.18 -24.78
C ARG A 330 -13.33 0.42 -23.62
N ARG A 331 -14.56 -0.05 -23.79
CA ARG A 331 -15.29 -0.82 -22.77
C ARG A 331 -14.62 -2.15 -22.43
N ASP A 332 -13.96 -2.78 -23.39
CA ASP A 332 -13.23 -4.05 -23.22
C ASP A 332 -12.02 -3.90 -22.28
N ALA A 333 -11.53 -2.68 -22.12
CA ALA A 333 -10.42 -2.34 -21.22
C ALA A 333 -10.91 -1.91 -19.82
N TRP A 334 -12.20 -1.96 -19.53
CA TRP A 334 -12.69 -1.62 -18.20
C TRP A 334 -12.29 -2.68 -17.19
N SER A 335 -11.58 -2.26 -16.19
CA SER A 335 -11.01 -3.10 -15.15
C SER A 335 -11.54 -2.70 -13.77
N SER A 336 -11.24 -3.50 -12.78
CA SER A 336 -11.52 -3.20 -11.37
C SER A 336 -10.73 -1.99 -10.87
N LEU A 337 -9.55 -1.73 -11.45
CA LEU A 337 -8.66 -0.64 -11.12
C LEU A 337 -8.20 0.04 -12.41
N ASN A 338 -8.47 1.33 -12.54
CA ASN A 338 -8.11 2.12 -13.71
C ASN A 338 -7.22 3.28 -13.27
N SER A 339 -6.07 3.46 -13.91
CA SER A 339 -5.16 4.58 -13.65
C SER A 339 -5.13 5.51 -14.85
N ILE A 340 -5.24 6.81 -14.58
CA ILE A 340 -5.07 7.86 -15.58
C ILE A 340 -3.82 8.63 -15.21
N SER A 341 -2.89 8.74 -16.16
CA SER A 341 -1.71 9.59 -16.02
C SER A 341 -1.63 10.54 -17.21
N PHE A 342 -1.29 11.80 -16.97
CA PHE A 342 -0.94 12.72 -18.03
C PHE A 342 0.58 12.78 -18.14
N SER A 343 1.12 12.32 -19.26
CA SER A 343 2.49 12.62 -19.65
C SER A 343 2.44 13.72 -20.71
N SER A 344 2.76 14.95 -20.34
CA SER A 344 3.01 16.01 -21.32
C SER A 344 4.51 16.09 -21.59
N PRO A 345 4.96 16.05 -22.85
CA PRO A 345 6.37 16.28 -23.20
C PRO A 345 6.86 17.68 -22.82
N TRP A 346 5.94 18.60 -22.53
CA TRP A 346 6.18 20.03 -22.29
C TRP A 346 6.02 20.45 -20.83
N VAL A 347 5.54 19.58 -19.97
CA VAL A 347 5.43 19.85 -18.54
C VAL A 347 6.61 19.15 -17.86
N HIS A 348 7.39 19.91 -17.10
CA HIS A 348 8.45 19.35 -16.26
C HIS A 348 7.91 18.15 -15.50
N ARG A 349 8.71 17.08 -15.36
CA ARG A 349 8.36 15.78 -14.75
C ARG A 349 7.73 15.87 -13.35
N ASP A 350 7.83 17.03 -12.71
CA ASP A 350 7.38 17.32 -11.35
C ASP A 350 5.85 17.55 -11.22
N VAL A 351 5.08 17.52 -12.33
CA VAL A 351 3.63 17.80 -12.34
C VAL A 351 2.81 16.66 -12.96
N ALA A 352 3.40 15.49 -13.17
CA ALA A 352 2.67 14.33 -13.67
C ALA A 352 1.70 13.79 -12.61
N GLY A 353 0.54 14.43 -12.45
CA GLY A 353 -0.53 13.94 -11.60
C GLY A 353 -0.99 12.55 -12.08
N LYS A 354 -1.16 11.61 -11.17
CA LYS A 354 -1.78 10.29 -11.44
C LYS A 354 -3.03 10.17 -10.61
N SER A 355 -4.12 9.70 -11.21
CA SER A 355 -5.33 9.33 -10.50
C SER A 355 -5.59 7.84 -10.63
N LEU A 356 -6.13 7.28 -9.56
CA LEU A 356 -6.44 5.87 -9.45
C LEU A 356 -7.93 5.71 -9.20
N THR A 357 -8.64 5.03 -10.11
CA THR A 357 -10.08 4.84 -10.04
C THR A 357 -10.44 3.38 -9.81
N TYR A 358 -11.07 3.12 -8.69
CA TYR A 358 -11.63 1.82 -8.33
C TYR A 358 -13.04 1.69 -8.88
N ASN A 359 -13.32 0.58 -9.55
CA ASN A 359 -14.64 0.24 -10.06
C ASN A 359 -15.40 -0.61 -9.04
N MET A 360 -16.23 0.02 -8.23
CA MET A 360 -16.93 -0.63 -7.12
C MET A 360 -18.03 -1.59 -7.58
N ASN A 361 -18.54 -1.41 -8.80
CA ASN A 361 -19.44 -2.39 -9.41
C ASN A 361 -18.80 -3.78 -9.55
N ILE A 362 -17.48 -3.80 -9.79
CA ILE A 362 -16.70 -5.04 -9.89
C ILE A 362 -16.23 -5.49 -8.50
N LEU A 363 -15.60 -4.59 -7.75
CA LEU A 363 -14.93 -4.92 -6.48
C LEU A 363 -15.92 -5.34 -5.38
N GLN A 364 -17.08 -4.70 -5.31
CA GLN A 364 -18.11 -4.96 -4.30
C GLN A 364 -19.41 -5.54 -4.86
N HIS A 365 -19.39 -6.03 -6.11
CA HIS A 365 -20.56 -6.65 -6.78
C HIS A 365 -21.81 -5.74 -6.83
N ILE A 366 -21.61 -4.42 -6.90
CA ILE A 366 -22.72 -3.47 -6.98
C ILE A 366 -23.37 -3.55 -8.37
N PRO A 367 -24.66 -3.92 -8.48
CA PRO A 367 -25.31 -4.15 -9.77
C PRO A 367 -25.39 -2.86 -10.60
N ARG A 368 -24.66 -2.78 -11.71
CA ARG A 368 -24.62 -1.60 -12.58
C ARG A 368 -26.00 -1.24 -13.18
N ARG A 369 -26.85 -2.26 -13.44
CA ARG A 369 -28.19 -2.02 -13.97
C ARG A 369 -29.08 -1.22 -13.00
N THR A 370 -28.85 -1.37 -11.70
CA THR A 370 -29.63 -0.71 -10.64
C THR A 370 -29.00 0.60 -10.20
N PHE A 371 -27.67 0.63 -10.06
CA PHE A 371 -26.93 1.72 -9.39
C PHE A 371 -26.12 2.60 -10.35
N GLY A 372 -26.09 2.26 -11.64
CA GLY A 372 -25.20 2.92 -12.59
C GLY A 372 -23.73 2.56 -12.34
N ASP A 373 -22.84 3.40 -12.82
CA ASP A 373 -21.40 3.30 -12.54
C ASP A 373 -21.11 3.87 -11.15
N VAL A 374 -20.43 3.08 -10.32
CA VAL A 374 -20.02 3.46 -8.96
C VAL A 374 -18.50 3.41 -8.90
N LEU A 375 -17.88 4.57 -8.79
CA LEU A 375 -16.44 4.77 -8.88
C LEU A 375 -15.92 5.47 -7.64
N VAL A 376 -14.73 5.06 -7.20
CA VAL A 376 -13.97 5.72 -6.15
C VAL A 376 -12.64 6.11 -6.73
N THR A 377 -12.35 7.41 -6.83
CA THR A 377 -11.11 7.91 -7.42
C THR A 377 -10.24 8.58 -6.38
N LEU A 378 -9.00 8.10 -6.27
CA LEU A 378 -7.95 8.74 -5.48
C LEU A 378 -7.20 9.76 -6.34
N ASN A 379 -6.94 10.92 -5.76
CA ASN A 379 -6.19 12.04 -6.35
C ASN A 379 -6.68 12.34 -7.78
N PRO A 380 -7.94 12.71 -7.95
CA PRO A 380 -8.47 13.00 -9.28
C PRO A 380 -7.71 14.17 -9.91
N ILE A 381 -7.06 13.92 -11.06
CA ILE A 381 -6.27 14.92 -11.81
C ILE A 381 -7.15 16.10 -12.25
N ARG A 382 -8.38 15.80 -12.60
CA ARG A 382 -9.45 16.78 -12.83
C ARG A 382 -10.59 16.47 -11.89
N GLN A 383 -11.39 17.45 -11.55
CA GLN A 383 -12.56 17.19 -10.70
C GLN A 383 -13.61 16.40 -11.51
N PRO A 384 -14.17 15.31 -10.96
CA PRO A 384 -15.34 14.68 -11.54
C PRO A 384 -16.48 15.68 -11.67
N ARG A 385 -17.33 15.51 -12.67
CA ARG A 385 -18.49 16.39 -12.89
C ARG A 385 -19.33 16.49 -11.62
N PRO A 386 -19.64 17.70 -11.12
CA PRO A 386 -20.27 17.91 -9.80
C PRO A 386 -21.54 17.09 -9.60
N GLU A 387 -22.38 16.96 -10.63
CA GLU A 387 -23.64 16.22 -10.60
C GLU A 387 -23.45 14.71 -10.45
N THR A 388 -22.25 14.19 -10.67
CA THR A 388 -21.91 12.76 -10.52
C THR A 388 -21.31 12.43 -9.17
N VAL A 389 -20.95 13.43 -8.34
CA VAL A 389 -20.25 13.25 -7.08
C VAL A 389 -21.26 13.01 -5.94
N GLN A 390 -21.05 11.95 -5.17
CA GLN A 390 -21.83 11.68 -3.95
C GLN A 390 -21.04 11.80 -2.64
N GLY A 391 -19.71 11.87 -2.70
CA GLY A 391 -18.92 12.09 -1.51
C GLY A 391 -17.48 12.47 -1.81
N ARG A 392 -16.84 13.18 -0.85
CA ARG A 392 -15.42 13.54 -0.86
C ARG A 392 -14.83 13.22 0.50
N TYR A 393 -13.66 12.60 0.50
CA TYR A 393 -12.99 12.11 1.70
C TYR A 393 -11.49 12.44 1.60
N SER A 394 -10.82 12.54 2.73
CA SER A 394 -9.36 12.63 2.81
C SER A 394 -8.82 11.41 3.55
N TYR A 395 -7.73 10.83 3.03
CA TYR A 395 -7.05 9.71 3.65
C TYR A 395 -5.54 9.96 3.67
N ALA A 396 -4.95 9.88 4.86
CA ALA A 396 -3.51 9.97 5.03
C ALA A 396 -2.86 8.60 4.82
N HIS A 397 -1.88 8.52 3.93
CA HIS A 397 -1.10 7.30 3.72
C HIS A 397 0.34 7.48 4.19
N PRO A 398 0.93 6.48 4.84
CA PRO A 398 2.31 6.58 5.32
C PRO A 398 3.29 6.70 4.15
N VAL A 399 4.27 7.56 4.32
CA VAL A 399 5.41 7.68 3.38
C VAL A 399 6.45 6.63 3.73
N TYR A 400 6.93 5.93 2.72
CA TYR A 400 8.00 4.94 2.86
C TYR A 400 9.27 5.48 2.22
N ASP A 401 10.31 5.60 3.05
CA ASP A 401 11.67 5.92 2.64
C ASP A 401 12.68 5.12 3.47
N SER A 402 13.96 5.35 3.22
CA SER A 402 15.03 4.70 3.97
C SER A 402 15.04 5.06 5.46
N ALA A 403 14.55 6.25 5.83
CA ALA A 403 14.47 6.68 7.24
C ALA A 403 13.35 5.92 7.94
N THR A 404 12.17 5.81 7.32
CA THR A 404 11.04 5.03 7.81
C THR A 404 11.42 3.57 8.05
N VAL A 405 12.11 2.92 7.08
CA VAL A 405 12.54 1.51 7.23
C VAL A 405 13.52 1.34 8.40
N ARG A 406 14.45 2.29 8.61
CA ARG A 406 15.34 2.26 9.79
C ARG A 406 14.58 2.45 11.09
N ALA A 407 13.63 3.37 11.12
CA ALA A 407 12.79 3.64 12.28
C ALA A 407 11.91 2.43 12.65
N GLN A 408 11.33 1.73 11.67
CA GLN A 408 10.59 0.49 11.89
C GLN A 408 11.44 -0.59 12.58
N LYS A 409 12.72 -0.74 12.18
CA LYS A 409 13.65 -1.67 12.82
C LYS A 409 13.98 -1.26 14.27
N ALA A 410 13.98 0.04 14.56
CA ALA A 410 14.25 0.58 15.89
C ALA A 410 13.01 0.64 16.79
N LEU A 411 11.80 0.61 16.23
CA LEU A 411 10.53 0.74 16.95
C LEU A 411 10.38 -0.20 18.17
N PRO A 412 10.82 -1.48 18.13
CA PRO A 412 10.78 -2.35 19.31
C PRO A 412 11.47 -1.80 20.56
N ARG A 413 12.42 -0.88 20.41
CA ARG A 413 13.17 -0.27 21.53
C ARG A 413 12.33 0.67 22.37
N ILE A 414 11.30 1.28 21.77
CA ILE A 414 10.38 2.20 22.45
C ILE A 414 9.02 1.59 22.73
N GLN A 415 8.75 0.37 22.25
CA GLN A 415 7.49 -0.33 22.51
C GLN A 415 7.35 -0.68 23.99
N ASN A 416 6.16 -0.43 24.54
CA ASN A 416 5.82 -0.70 25.94
C ASN A 416 6.76 -0.01 26.96
N THR A 417 7.50 0.99 26.54
CA THR A 417 8.23 1.87 27.47
C THR A 417 7.25 2.85 28.10
N ARG A 418 7.46 3.20 29.38
CA ARG A 418 6.61 4.14 30.16
C ARG A 418 5.07 3.98 29.96
N GLY A 419 4.58 2.73 29.75
CA GLY A 419 3.16 2.42 29.59
C GLY A 419 2.55 2.83 28.24
N ILE A 420 3.36 3.08 27.21
CA ILE A 420 2.90 3.45 25.87
C ILE A 420 3.32 2.38 24.86
N SER A 421 2.39 2.03 23.98
CA SER A 421 2.66 1.15 22.84
C SER A 421 2.13 1.74 21.55
N TYR A 422 2.76 1.42 20.44
CA TYR A 422 2.48 1.95 19.11
C TYR A 422 1.96 0.85 18.20
N ALA A 423 0.85 1.11 17.51
CA ALA A 423 0.27 0.21 16.53
C ALA A 423 -0.20 1.01 15.31
N GLY A 424 -0.18 0.41 14.15
CA GLY A 424 -0.61 1.04 12.90
C GLY A 424 0.00 0.36 11.68
N ALA A 425 -0.58 0.60 10.52
CA ALA A 425 -0.08 0.08 9.25
C ALA A 425 1.35 0.56 8.94
N TRP A 426 1.72 1.76 9.38
CA TRP A 426 3.04 2.38 9.25
C TRP A 426 4.16 1.63 9.98
N THR A 427 3.83 0.74 10.91
CA THR A 427 4.82 -0.11 11.59
C THR A 427 5.43 -1.18 10.68
N ARG A 428 4.83 -1.39 9.48
CA ARG A 428 5.27 -2.32 8.43
C ARG A 428 5.09 -1.70 7.05
N TYR A 429 4.48 -2.42 6.10
CA TYR A 429 4.36 -2.01 4.69
C TYR A 429 3.11 -1.16 4.37
N GLY A 430 2.26 -0.85 5.35
CA GLY A 430 1.11 0.03 5.19
C GLY A 430 -0.19 -0.63 4.77
N SER A 431 -0.22 -1.94 4.65
CA SER A 431 -1.45 -2.67 4.33
C SER A 431 -2.43 -2.70 5.52
N HIS A 432 -3.70 -2.95 5.22
CA HIS A 432 -4.71 -3.15 6.28
C HIS A 432 -4.38 -4.35 7.19
N GLU A 433 -3.81 -5.42 6.62
CA GLU A 433 -3.29 -6.56 7.38
C GLU A 433 -2.19 -6.15 8.35
N ASP A 434 -1.26 -5.29 7.90
CA ASP A 434 -0.17 -4.82 8.75
C ASP A 434 -0.69 -4.02 9.95
N GLY A 435 -1.63 -3.09 9.68
CA GLY A 435 -2.29 -2.33 10.73
C GLY A 435 -3.05 -3.23 11.70
N PHE A 436 -3.87 -4.11 11.18
CA PHE A 436 -4.66 -5.04 11.99
C PHE A 436 -3.77 -5.96 12.85
N THR A 437 -2.76 -6.58 12.23
CA THR A 437 -1.81 -7.45 12.91
C THR A 437 -1.02 -6.70 13.98
N SER A 438 -0.61 -5.45 13.73
CA SER A 438 0.12 -4.65 14.73
C SER A 438 -0.68 -4.44 16.01
N GLY A 439 -1.99 -4.16 15.89
CA GLY A 439 -2.89 -4.03 17.04
C GLY A 439 -3.01 -5.33 17.84
N LEU A 440 -3.13 -6.47 17.16
CA LEU A 440 -3.13 -7.79 17.81
C LEU A 440 -1.80 -8.09 18.50
N CYS A 441 -0.68 -7.78 17.87
CA CYS A 441 0.66 -7.97 18.42
C CYS A 441 0.85 -7.19 19.72
N VAL A 442 0.49 -5.91 19.74
CA VAL A 442 0.57 -5.05 20.94
C VAL A 442 -0.29 -5.59 22.06
N ALA A 443 -1.55 -5.93 21.80
CA ALA A 443 -2.45 -6.50 22.81
C ALA A 443 -1.91 -7.82 23.38
N LYS A 444 -1.36 -8.69 22.53
CA LYS A 444 -0.79 -9.97 22.94
C LYS A 444 0.51 -9.80 23.73
N ALA A 445 1.46 -9.02 23.20
CA ALA A 445 2.81 -8.95 23.77
C ALA A 445 2.88 -8.10 25.04
N HIS A 446 2.10 -7.01 25.14
CA HIS A 446 2.24 -6.03 26.21
C HIS A 446 1.11 -6.10 27.25
N LEU A 447 -0.03 -6.69 26.87
CA LEU A 447 -1.22 -6.76 27.71
C LEU A 447 -1.74 -8.20 27.92
N GLY A 448 -0.98 -9.19 27.47
CA GLY A 448 -1.27 -10.62 27.75
C GLY A 448 -2.55 -11.13 27.10
N ALA A 449 -3.06 -10.47 26.06
CA ALA A 449 -4.25 -10.93 25.35
C ALA A 449 -4.02 -12.30 24.70
N ARG A 450 -4.95 -13.23 24.91
CA ARG A 450 -4.92 -14.57 24.30
C ARG A 450 -5.76 -14.56 23.04
N LEU A 451 -5.10 -14.74 21.91
CA LEU A 451 -5.79 -14.82 20.61
C LEU A 451 -6.29 -16.24 20.35
N PRO A 452 -7.46 -16.43 19.72
CA PRO A 452 -8.00 -17.76 19.41
C PRO A 452 -7.33 -18.40 18.18
N PHE A 453 -6.26 -17.81 17.66
CA PHE A 453 -5.43 -18.32 16.57
C PHE A 453 -3.99 -17.81 16.71
N GLU A 454 -3.07 -18.52 16.09
CA GLU A 454 -1.68 -18.08 16.00
C GLU A 454 -1.53 -16.98 14.95
N LEU A 455 -0.79 -15.93 15.34
CA LEU A 455 -0.44 -14.85 14.42
C LEU A 455 0.56 -15.37 13.40
N VAL A 456 0.28 -15.06 12.15
CA VAL A 456 1.16 -15.31 11.02
C VAL A 456 1.86 -14.01 10.67
N ASP A 457 3.18 -14.04 10.57
CA ASP A 457 3.91 -12.91 10.04
C ASP A 457 3.75 -12.88 8.51
N SER A 458 2.93 -11.95 8.03
CA SER A 458 2.69 -11.77 6.59
C SER A 458 3.97 -11.42 5.82
N ALA A 459 4.97 -10.84 6.51
CA ALA A 459 6.27 -10.53 5.93
C ALA A 459 7.19 -11.76 5.80
N SER A 460 6.98 -12.80 6.62
CA SER A 460 7.78 -14.03 6.63
C SER A 460 7.11 -15.19 5.87
N GLY A 461 5.91 -14.96 5.31
CA GLY A 461 4.98 -16.01 4.86
C GLY A 461 5.38 -16.80 3.62
N GLN A 462 6.43 -16.45 2.91
CA GLN A 462 6.96 -17.26 1.82
C GLN A 462 8.37 -17.72 2.19
N GLY A 463 8.49 -19.02 2.53
CA GLY A 463 9.78 -19.68 2.75
C GLY A 463 10.78 -19.45 1.62
N GLU A 464 12.00 -19.98 1.73
CA GLU A 464 13.03 -19.86 0.69
C GLU A 464 12.47 -20.14 -0.72
N HIS A 465 12.69 -19.21 -1.64
CA HIS A 465 12.34 -19.42 -3.04
C HIS A 465 13.29 -20.46 -3.65
N LYS A 466 12.84 -21.71 -3.68
CA LYS A 466 13.57 -22.78 -4.38
C LYS A 466 13.29 -22.63 -5.87
N LEU A 467 14.33 -22.33 -6.64
CA LEU A 467 14.25 -22.28 -8.10
C LEU A 467 13.97 -23.70 -8.64
N GLY A 468 12.86 -23.84 -9.36
CA GLY A 468 12.56 -25.06 -10.11
C GLY A 468 13.40 -25.16 -11.39
N LEU A 469 13.39 -26.34 -12.02
CA LEU A 469 14.07 -26.54 -13.32
C LEU A 469 13.53 -25.60 -14.41
N LEU A 470 12.24 -25.30 -14.36
CA LEU A 470 11.60 -24.35 -15.30
C LEU A 470 12.12 -22.93 -15.09
N ASP A 471 12.31 -22.50 -13.83
CA ASP A 471 12.87 -21.17 -13.55
C ASP A 471 14.31 -21.06 -14.06
N LEU A 472 15.12 -22.09 -13.87
CA LEU A 472 16.49 -22.12 -14.38
C LEU A 472 16.53 -22.06 -15.91
N PHE A 473 15.64 -22.77 -16.58
CA PHE A 473 15.52 -22.75 -18.04
C PHE A 473 15.09 -21.36 -18.54
N LEU A 474 14.07 -20.76 -17.93
CA LEU A 474 13.62 -19.40 -18.26
C LEU A 474 14.73 -18.36 -18.02
N ARG A 475 15.45 -18.46 -16.93
CA ARG A 475 16.59 -17.58 -16.63
C ARG A 475 17.70 -17.70 -17.69
N ALA A 476 18.01 -18.90 -18.13
CA ALA A 476 19.00 -19.11 -19.19
C ALA A 476 18.56 -18.44 -20.50
N ILE A 477 17.29 -18.58 -20.91
CA ILE A 477 16.74 -17.88 -22.09
C ILE A 477 16.81 -16.37 -21.93
N ILE A 478 16.42 -15.83 -20.78
CA ILE A 478 16.47 -14.39 -20.51
C ILE A 478 17.90 -13.86 -20.64
N LEU A 479 18.89 -14.55 -20.07
CA LEU A 479 20.29 -14.18 -20.17
C LEU A 479 20.82 -14.22 -21.60
N LEU A 480 20.43 -15.23 -22.39
CA LEU A 480 20.78 -15.29 -23.81
C LEU A 480 20.20 -14.10 -24.58
N ILE A 481 18.93 -13.77 -24.38
CA ILE A 481 18.30 -12.60 -25.01
C ILE A 481 18.98 -11.30 -24.54
N GLN A 482 19.29 -11.17 -23.26
CA GLN A 482 19.99 -9.98 -22.73
C GLN A 482 21.33 -9.77 -23.44
N VAL A 483 22.18 -10.80 -23.51
CA VAL A 483 23.53 -10.70 -24.05
C VAL A 483 23.53 -10.54 -25.58
N PHE A 484 22.79 -11.40 -26.29
CA PHE A 484 22.90 -11.50 -27.76
C PHE A 484 21.96 -10.54 -28.49
N VAL A 485 20.87 -10.12 -27.88
CA VAL A 485 19.93 -9.19 -28.54
C VAL A 485 20.08 -7.78 -27.97
N ILE A 486 19.89 -7.62 -26.66
CA ILE A 486 19.76 -6.30 -26.04
C ILE A 486 21.11 -5.60 -25.95
N ASP A 487 22.12 -6.26 -25.36
CA ASP A 487 23.44 -5.64 -25.16
C ASP A 487 24.18 -5.49 -26.48
N PHE A 488 24.04 -6.47 -27.39
CA PHE A 488 24.63 -6.38 -28.73
C PHE A 488 24.01 -5.24 -29.54
N CYS A 489 22.67 -5.16 -29.64
CA CYS A 489 21.99 -4.06 -30.33
C CYS A 489 22.33 -2.70 -29.70
N GLY A 490 22.39 -2.64 -28.36
CA GLY A 490 22.77 -1.43 -27.63
C GLY A 490 24.18 -0.93 -27.96
N ARG A 491 25.17 -1.84 -28.14
CA ARG A 491 26.53 -1.51 -28.57
C ARG A 491 26.58 -1.05 -30.01
N VAL A 492 25.87 -1.72 -30.90
CA VAL A 492 25.80 -1.35 -32.32
C VAL A 492 25.18 0.04 -32.51
N LEU A 493 24.06 0.33 -31.82
CA LEU A 493 23.40 1.62 -31.89
C LEU A 493 24.26 2.77 -31.28
N LYS A 494 24.95 2.53 -30.18
CA LYS A 494 25.90 3.49 -29.59
C LYS A 494 27.09 3.74 -30.54
N GLY A 495 27.65 2.70 -31.12
CA GLY A 495 28.73 2.78 -32.11
C GLY A 495 28.32 3.56 -33.39
N SER A 496 27.06 3.38 -33.83
CA SER A 496 26.50 4.12 -34.97
C SER A 496 26.30 5.61 -34.67
N LYS A 497 25.79 5.96 -33.45
CA LYS A 497 25.66 7.37 -33.03
C LYS A 497 27.03 8.07 -32.92
N VAL A 498 28.04 7.37 -32.38
CA VAL A 498 29.41 7.92 -32.32
C VAL A 498 29.99 8.13 -33.71
N LYS A 499 29.80 7.20 -34.66
CA LYS A 499 30.21 7.38 -36.05
C LYS A 499 29.50 8.53 -36.75
N SER A 500 28.17 8.71 -36.51
CA SER A 500 27.42 9.83 -37.08
C SER A 500 27.85 11.20 -36.52
N LEU A 501 28.20 11.27 -35.24
CA LEU A 501 28.74 12.48 -34.63
C LEU A 501 30.16 12.82 -35.12
N ILE A 502 30.98 11.81 -35.37
CA ILE A 502 32.33 12.01 -35.96
C ILE A 502 32.20 12.47 -37.40
N HIS A 503 31.26 11.95 -38.20
CA HIS A 503 31.01 12.41 -39.59
C HIS A 503 30.41 13.82 -39.62
N ALA A 504 29.52 14.16 -38.68
CA ALA A 504 28.94 15.52 -38.58
C ALA A 504 30.01 16.56 -38.21
N ASN A 505 30.93 16.24 -37.29
CA ASN A 505 32.05 17.13 -36.94
C ASN A 505 33.16 17.17 -37.99
N GLY A 506 33.36 16.11 -38.78
CA GLY A 506 34.30 16.07 -39.89
C GLY A 506 33.92 16.98 -41.07
N ASN A 507 32.59 17.16 -41.31
CA ASN A 507 32.09 18.06 -42.34
C ASN A 507 32.03 19.54 -41.93
N ALA A 508 32.10 19.83 -40.61
CA ALA A 508 32.12 21.23 -40.13
C ALA A 508 33.50 21.91 -40.24
N ASN A 509 34.57 21.13 -40.35
CA ASN A 509 35.95 21.67 -40.48
C ASN A 509 36.43 21.83 -41.94
N GLY A 510 35.58 21.57 -42.95
CA GLY A 510 35.95 21.62 -44.36
C GLY A 510 35.59 22.90 -45.12
N LYS A 511 35.09 23.96 -44.47
CA LYS A 511 34.78 25.26 -45.14
C LYS A 511 35.28 26.43 -44.30
N LYS A 512 36.58 26.63 -44.24
CA LYS A 512 37.19 27.94 -44.12
C LYS A 512 38.05 28.13 -45.36
N SER A 513 37.44 28.65 -46.42
CA SER A 513 38.11 29.24 -47.55
C SER A 513 38.10 30.76 -47.37
N TYR A 514 39.23 31.32 -47.58
CA TYR A 514 39.55 32.75 -47.60
C TYR A 514 38.65 33.56 -48.51
N CYS A 515 38.15 34.70 -48.09
CA CYS A 515 38.27 36.02 -48.67
C CYS A 515 37.92 37.05 -47.60
#